data_642ebd365962a07e505317afcdabd005
#
_entry.id   642ebd365962a07e505317afcdabd005
#
_cell.length_a   1.000
_cell.length_b   1.000
_cell.length_c   1.000
_cell.angle_alpha   90.00
_cell.angle_beta   90.00
_cell.angle_gamma   90.00
#
_symmetry.space_group_name_H-M   'P 1'
#
loop_
_entity.id
_entity.type
_entity.pdbx_description
1 polymer ?
#
loop_
_entity_poly.entity_id
_entity_poly.type
_entity_poly.pdbx_seq_one_letter_code
_entity_poly.pdbx_strand_id
1 'polypeptide(L)'
;MIKVSIFYANREGSKFDLSYYLKSHIPMVQKKLGASLIGGTVDQGLSSVEPGSRPKFVVMVHLLFDSLEAFQNAFVPHVESFMTDMPNYTDILQPVIQISEVKRLKLPLSTTSNT
;
A
#
# COMPACT_ATOMS: atom_id res chain seq x y z
N MET A 1 -11.77 8.96 7.39
CA MET A 1 -11.10 8.06 6.46
C MET A 1 -9.63 8.00 6.76
N ILE A 2 -9.09 6.82 6.82
CA ILE A 2 -7.65 6.63 7.02
C ILE A 2 -7.02 5.95 5.82
N LYS A 3 -5.71 6.15 5.69
CA LYS A 3 -4.90 5.51 4.67
C LYS A 3 -3.78 4.74 5.36
N VAL A 4 -3.64 3.47 5.01
CA VAL A 4 -2.52 2.64 5.45
C VAL A 4 -1.54 2.55 4.30
N SER A 5 -0.33 3.05 4.50
CA SER A 5 0.69 3.10 3.46
C SER A 5 1.82 2.12 3.82
N ILE A 6 2.17 1.28 2.88
CA ILE A 6 3.20 0.25 3.05
C ILE A 6 4.28 0.50 2.01
N PHE A 7 5.52 0.71 2.47
CA PHE A 7 6.63 1.08 1.61
C PHE A 7 7.70 -0.01 1.68
N TYR A 8 8.02 -0.59 0.52
CA TYR A 8 9.08 -1.59 0.39
C TYR A 8 10.35 -0.90 -0.10
N ALA A 9 11.36 -0.81 0.76
CA ALA A 9 12.59 -0.08 0.46
C ALA A 9 13.35 -0.70 -0.71
N ASN A 10 13.82 0.14 -1.62
CA ASN A 10 14.58 -0.29 -2.78
C ASN A 10 16.05 -0.45 -2.40
N ARG A 11 16.39 -1.57 -1.76
CA ARG A 11 17.76 -1.87 -1.37
C ARG A 11 18.47 -2.64 -2.48
N GLU A 12 19.75 -2.38 -2.62
CA GLU A 12 20.56 -3.10 -3.59
C GLU A 12 20.51 -4.60 -3.27
N GLY A 13 20.25 -5.42 -4.30
CA GLY A 13 20.16 -6.87 -4.16
C GLY A 13 18.82 -7.37 -3.66
N SER A 14 17.90 -6.49 -3.27
CA SER A 14 16.56 -6.90 -2.86
C SER A 14 15.75 -7.43 -4.03
N LYS A 15 14.80 -8.29 -3.71
CA LYS A 15 13.91 -8.89 -4.71
C LYS A 15 12.47 -8.52 -4.40
N PHE A 16 11.71 -8.24 -5.46
CA PHE A 16 10.28 -8.03 -5.34
C PHE A 16 9.60 -8.55 -6.60
N ASP A 17 8.84 -9.63 -6.46
CA ASP A 17 8.09 -10.24 -7.55
C ASP A 17 6.74 -9.54 -7.68
N LEU A 18 6.72 -8.47 -8.47
CA LEU A 18 5.51 -7.68 -8.64
C LEU A 18 4.39 -8.48 -9.29
N SER A 19 4.72 -9.39 -10.20
CA SER A 19 3.71 -10.23 -10.85
C SER A 19 2.97 -11.10 -9.83
N TYR A 20 3.72 -11.78 -8.96
CA TYR A 20 3.11 -12.57 -7.88
C TYR A 20 2.29 -11.67 -6.95
N TYR A 21 2.85 -10.53 -6.59
CA TYR A 21 2.21 -9.59 -5.67
C TYR A 21 0.83 -9.17 -6.19
N LEU A 22 0.76 -8.81 -7.46
CA LEU A 22 -0.50 -8.34 -8.07
C LEU A 22 -1.48 -9.48 -8.36
N LYS A 23 -0.99 -10.67 -8.70
CA LYS A 23 -1.85 -11.78 -9.10
C LYS A 23 -2.28 -12.66 -7.95
N SER A 24 -1.53 -12.69 -6.86
CA SER A 24 -1.78 -13.61 -5.76
C SER A 24 -1.90 -12.93 -4.41
N HIS A 25 -0.95 -12.09 -4.03
CA HIS A 25 -0.95 -11.47 -2.70
C HIS A 25 -2.08 -10.45 -2.54
N ILE A 26 -2.16 -9.49 -3.44
CA ILE A 26 -3.18 -8.42 -3.35
C ILE A 26 -4.60 -8.99 -3.44
N PRO A 27 -4.92 -9.92 -4.36
CA PRO A 27 -6.25 -10.54 -4.35
C PRO A 27 -6.58 -11.24 -3.03
N MET A 28 -5.61 -11.90 -2.41
CA MET A 28 -5.81 -12.54 -1.11
C MET A 28 -6.10 -11.49 -0.05
N VAL A 29 -5.34 -10.38 -0.03
CA VAL A 29 -5.56 -9.27 0.91
C VAL A 29 -6.95 -8.69 0.72
N GLN A 30 -7.35 -8.42 -0.53
CA GLN A 30 -8.66 -7.87 -0.83
C GLN A 30 -9.78 -8.77 -0.32
N LYS A 31 -9.65 -10.08 -0.55
CA LYS A 31 -10.65 -11.04 -0.13
C LYS A 31 -10.78 -11.07 1.39
N LYS A 32 -9.66 -11.06 2.10
CA LYS A 32 -9.67 -11.14 3.56
C LYS A 32 -10.14 -9.85 4.22
N LEU A 33 -9.79 -8.70 3.66
CA LEU A 33 -10.24 -7.41 4.21
C LEU A 33 -11.70 -7.11 3.85
N GLY A 34 -12.18 -7.66 2.75
CA GLY A 34 -13.59 -7.56 2.35
C GLY A 34 -14.03 -6.12 2.16
N ALA A 35 -15.28 -5.86 2.55
CA ALA A 35 -15.91 -4.55 2.37
C ALA A 35 -15.27 -3.43 3.19
N SER A 36 -14.45 -3.77 4.19
CA SER A 36 -13.74 -2.76 4.98
C SER A 36 -12.70 -2.01 4.15
N LEU A 37 -12.13 -2.66 3.14
CA LEU A 37 -11.20 -2.02 2.22
C LEU A 37 -12.00 -1.23 1.17
N ILE A 38 -11.97 0.09 1.26
CA ILE A 38 -12.79 0.93 0.40
C ILE A 38 -12.06 1.47 -0.83
N GLY A 39 -10.78 1.21 -0.94
CA GLY A 39 -9.99 1.61 -2.10
C GLY A 39 -8.51 1.49 -1.82
N GLY A 40 -7.71 1.81 -2.83
CA GLY A 40 -6.27 1.79 -2.67
C GLY A 40 -5.54 1.72 -4.00
N THR A 41 -4.21 1.76 -3.91
CA THR A 41 -3.34 1.65 -5.08
C THR A 41 -2.12 0.81 -4.74
N VAL A 42 -1.56 0.19 -5.77
CA VAL A 42 -0.24 -0.43 -5.72
C VAL A 42 0.62 0.31 -6.73
N ASP A 43 1.71 0.90 -6.28
CA ASP A 43 2.52 1.78 -7.10
C ASP A 43 3.94 1.22 -7.22
N GLN A 44 4.42 1.07 -8.45
CA GLN A 44 5.80 0.66 -8.68
C GLN A 44 6.71 1.89 -8.78
N GLY A 45 7.83 1.87 -8.05
CA GLY A 45 8.79 2.96 -8.09
C GLY A 45 9.46 3.05 -9.46
N LEU A 46 9.57 4.25 -10.00
CA LEU A 46 10.23 4.51 -11.28
C LEU A 46 11.56 5.23 -11.10
N SER A 47 11.56 6.28 -10.30
CA SER A 47 12.75 7.09 -10.05
C SER A 47 12.50 8.01 -8.87
N SER A 48 13.52 8.72 -8.42
CA SER A 48 13.36 9.88 -7.55
C SER A 48 13.10 11.11 -8.43
N VAL A 49 13.21 12.30 -7.87
CA VAL A 49 12.96 13.54 -8.59
C VAL A 49 13.96 13.73 -9.73
N GLU A 50 15.22 13.36 -9.52
CA GLU A 50 16.25 13.48 -10.57
C GLU A 50 16.08 12.40 -11.63
N PRO A 51 16.10 12.76 -12.92
CA PRO A 51 16.02 11.78 -14.00
C PRO A 51 17.11 10.72 -13.88
N GLY A 52 16.74 9.46 -14.07
CA GLY A 52 17.69 8.35 -14.00
C GLY A 52 18.09 7.91 -12.62
N SER A 53 17.62 8.58 -11.57
CA SER A 53 17.90 8.16 -10.21
C SER A 53 17.04 6.96 -9.83
N ARG A 54 17.49 6.22 -8.81
CA ARG A 54 16.72 5.08 -8.31
C ARG A 54 15.58 5.55 -7.40
N PRO A 55 14.41 4.94 -7.48
CA PRO A 55 13.35 5.24 -6.53
C PRO A 55 13.75 4.79 -5.13
N LYS A 56 13.31 5.50 -4.12
CA LYS A 56 13.58 5.15 -2.72
C LYS A 56 12.87 3.86 -2.32
N PHE A 57 11.69 3.62 -2.87
CA PHE A 57 10.89 2.43 -2.61
C PHE A 57 10.59 1.73 -3.91
N VAL A 58 10.74 0.38 -3.91
CA VAL A 58 10.46 -0.41 -5.12
C VAL A 58 8.96 -0.50 -5.36
N VAL A 59 8.19 -0.60 -4.28
CA VAL A 59 6.72 -0.65 -4.33
C VAL A 59 6.18 0.11 -3.14
N MET A 60 5.10 0.84 -3.37
CA MET A 60 4.31 1.49 -2.34
C MET A 60 2.88 1.01 -2.48
N VAL A 61 2.22 0.74 -1.37
CA VAL A 61 0.82 0.33 -1.35
C VAL A 61 0.06 1.29 -0.45
N HIS A 62 -1.09 1.75 -0.91
CA HIS A 62 -1.96 2.62 -0.14
C HIS A 62 -3.34 2.00 -0.07
N LEU A 63 -3.82 1.74 1.15
CA LEU A 63 -5.12 1.13 1.39
C LEU A 63 -5.99 2.11 2.17
N LEU A 64 -7.25 2.25 1.76
CA LEU A 64 -8.19 3.18 2.38
C LEU A 64 -9.24 2.44 3.19
N PHE A 65 -9.52 2.96 4.38
CA PHE A 65 -10.55 2.45 5.30
C PHE A 65 -11.35 3.61 5.87
N ASP A 66 -12.58 3.36 6.28
CA ASP A 66 -13.43 4.41 6.83
C ASP A 66 -12.88 4.98 8.14
N SER A 67 -12.26 4.13 8.96
CA SER A 67 -11.75 4.53 10.27
C SER A 67 -10.62 3.62 10.71
N LEU A 68 -9.88 4.05 11.73
CA LEU A 68 -8.85 3.23 12.33
C LEU A 68 -9.44 1.93 12.89
N GLU A 69 -10.60 2.02 13.52
CA GLU A 69 -11.28 0.84 14.07
C GLU A 69 -11.65 -0.15 12.98
N ALA A 70 -12.19 0.34 11.86
CA ALA A 70 -12.53 -0.52 10.72
C ALA A 70 -11.30 -1.24 10.18
N PHE A 71 -10.17 -0.52 10.07
CA PHE A 71 -8.92 -1.13 9.66
C PHE A 71 -8.48 -2.22 10.64
N GLN A 72 -8.44 -1.91 11.93
CA GLN A 72 -7.97 -2.85 12.94
C GLN A 72 -8.82 -4.10 12.97
N ASN A 73 -10.15 -3.94 12.95
CA ASN A 73 -11.08 -5.08 12.98
C ASN A 73 -10.93 -5.98 11.75
N ALA A 74 -10.63 -5.40 10.59
CA ALA A 74 -10.47 -6.16 9.36
C ALA A 74 -9.08 -6.79 9.24
N PHE A 75 -8.04 -6.08 9.66
CA PHE A 75 -6.65 -6.44 9.40
C PHE A 75 -6.09 -7.43 10.42
N VAL A 76 -6.33 -7.18 11.72
CA VAL A 76 -5.70 -7.94 12.80
C VAL A 76 -5.94 -9.44 12.69
N PRO A 77 -7.17 -9.92 12.37
CA PRO A 77 -7.41 -11.36 12.26
C PRO A 77 -6.60 -12.05 11.15
N HIS A 78 -6.07 -11.29 10.19
CA HIS A 78 -5.41 -11.85 9.01
C HIS A 78 -3.93 -11.49 8.89
N VAL A 79 -3.39 -10.78 9.88
CA VAL A 79 -2.00 -10.30 9.84
C VAL A 79 -1.02 -11.44 9.60
N GLU A 80 -1.24 -12.58 10.27
CA GLU A 80 -0.36 -13.73 10.13
C GLU A 80 -0.37 -14.28 8.71
N SER A 81 -1.56 -14.34 8.09
CA SER A 81 -1.67 -14.79 6.70
C SER A 81 -0.90 -13.87 5.75
N PHE A 82 -1.00 -12.57 5.96
CA PHE A 82 -0.30 -11.60 5.12
C PHE A 82 1.23 -11.73 5.27
N MET A 83 1.71 -11.87 6.50
CA MET A 83 3.13 -12.03 6.77
C MET A 83 3.68 -13.36 6.27
N THR A 84 2.91 -14.42 6.39
CA THR A 84 3.32 -15.76 5.92
C THR A 84 3.53 -15.78 4.40
N ASP A 85 2.72 -15.03 3.66
CA ASP A 85 2.85 -14.98 2.21
C ASP A 85 4.00 -14.09 1.72
N MET A 86 4.49 -13.21 2.57
CA MET A 86 5.49 -12.21 2.18
C MET A 86 6.75 -12.80 1.54
N PRO A 87 7.37 -13.86 2.09
CA PRO A 87 8.57 -14.44 1.47
C PRO A 87 8.35 -14.98 0.06
N ASN A 88 7.11 -15.21 -0.34
CA ASN A 88 6.79 -15.70 -1.68
C ASN A 88 6.97 -14.63 -2.75
N TYR A 89 6.99 -13.35 -2.37
CA TYR A 89 7.17 -12.28 -3.36
C TYR A 89 8.34 -11.35 -3.05
N THR A 90 8.88 -11.36 -1.84
CA THR A 90 9.96 -10.43 -1.52
C THR A 90 10.84 -10.94 -0.39
N ASP A 91 12.09 -10.45 -0.36
CA ASP A 91 12.98 -10.61 0.78
C ASP A 91 13.02 -9.35 1.66
N ILE A 92 12.22 -8.33 1.32
CA ILE A 92 12.08 -7.10 2.12
C ILE A 92 11.02 -7.38 3.18
N LEU A 93 11.41 -8.06 4.26
CA LEU A 93 10.45 -8.59 5.23
C LEU A 93 10.00 -7.58 6.29
N GLN A 94 10.57 -6.38 6.28
CA GLN A 94 10.20 -5.33 7.21
C GLN A 94 9.90 -4.04 6.45
N PRO A 95 8.76 -4.00 5.75
CA PRO A 95 8.36 -2.76 5.08
C PRO A 95 8.05 -1.67 6.10
N VAL A 96 8.19 -0.42 5.67
CA VAL A 96 7.77 0.72 6.47
C VAL A 96 6.26 0.86 6.34
N ILE A 97 5.57 0.94 7.45
CA ILE A 97 4.11 1.07 7.46
C ILE A 97 3.74 2.34 8.22
N GLN A 98 2.87 3.15 7.60
CA GLN A 98 2.34 4.34 8.25
C GLN A 98 0.84 4.40 8.08
N ILE A 99 0.16 4.76 9.15
CA ILE A 99 -1.29 4.99 9.14
C ILE A 99 -1.51 6.50 9.23
N SER A 100 -2.29 7.03 8.30
CA SER A 100 -2.52 8.48 8.20
C SER A 100 -4.00 8.77 8.15
N GLU A 101 -4.39 9.87 8.73
CA GLU A 101 -5.74 10.40 8.53
C GLU A 101 -5.76 11.19 7.23
N VAL A 102 -6.72 10.89 6.35
CA VAL A 102 -6.86 11.61 5.10
C VAL A 102 -7.49 12.97 5.40
N LYS A 103 -6.72 14.02 5.19
CA LYS A 103 -7.20 15.39 5.42
C LYS A 103 -7.81 16.01 4.18
N ARG A 104 -7.39 15.55 3.00
CA ARG A 104 -7.95 15.99 1.72
C ARG A 104 -7.81 14.90 0.70
N LEU A 105 -8.95 14.43 0.24
CA LEU A 105 -8.99 13.28 -0.67
C LEU A 105 -8.77 13.68 -2.12
N LYS A 106 -9.13 14.90 -2.49
CA LYS A 106 -9.16 15.31 -3.88
C LYS A 106 -8.32 16.56 -4.12
N LEU A 107 -7.41 16.47 -5.09
CA LEU A 107 -6.62 17.58 -5.58
C LEU A 107 -6.77 17.67 -7.09
N PRO A 108 -6.80 18.86 -7.70
CA PRO A 108 -6.81 20.14 -7.04
C PRO A 108 -8.08 20.37 -6.23
N LEU A 109 -8.06 21.39 -5.37
CA LEU A 109 -9.22 21.72 -4.59
C LEU A 109 -10.40 22.01 -5.50
N SER A 110 -11.54 21.40 -5.20
CA SER A 110 -12.77 21.67 -5.90
C SER A 110 -13.27 23.03 -5.41
N THR A 111 -12.94 24.04 -6.17
CA THR A 111 -13.55 25.33 -5.93
C THR A 111 -14.85 25.33 -6.68
N THR A 112 -15.78 25.65 -6.09
CA THR A 112 -16.95 25.70 -6.77
C THR A 112 -17.15 26.78 -7.72
N SER A 113 -16.84 26.88 -8.02
CA SER A 113 -16.89 27.29 -8.60
C SER A 113 -16.70 28.05 -9.30
N ASN A 114 -16.43 28.11 -9.29
CA ASN A 114 -16.06 28.46 -9.82
C ASN A 114 -16.35 28.68 -10.66
N THR A 115 -16.67 28.80 -10.55
CA THR A 115 -16.83 28.71 -11.04
C THR A 115 -16.98 28.94 -11.43
#